data_749bbd1d8b42fbef37dbd5578ac7320e
#
_entry.id   749bbd1d8b42fbef37dbd5578ac7320e
#
_cell.length_a   1.000
_cell.length_b   1.000
_cell.length_c   1.000
_cell.angle_alpha   90.00
_cell.angle_beta   90.00
_cell.angle_gamma   90.00
#
_symmetry.space_group_name_H-M   'P 1'
#
loop_
_entity.id
_entity.type
_entity.pdbx_description
1 polymer ?
#
loop_
_entity_poly.entity_id
_entity_poly.type
_entity_poly.pdbx_seq_one_letter_code
_entity_poly.pdbx_strand_id
1 'polypeptide(L)'
;MLQSINPTTECVLQTYREHTEAELEKALQRAESAFQQWRKRSVQERIEPIRQAAAVLRQNLMHYATLITTEMGKPLAQSKAELEKCAATCEYFAEHAETFLRPEIVKTEASKSYVVFEPLGVVLGIMPWNFPFWQVFRCAVPTLLAGNTLLLKHAPSTTGCALAIEEVWQKAGLPEGVYQTLLIAAENVPERISTLIEHPIVKAVTLTGSTAAGKFVAAKAGVMLKKTVLELGGSDPYLILDDANLDEAAEVCAASRCINTGQSCIAAKRFIVLESVRKKFEEAFVEKMRAKTIGDPLTDVDLGPLARKDLREKLHAQVSQSLAKGAK
;
A
#
# COMPACT_ATOMS: atom_id res chain seq x y z
N MET A 1 4.62 21.68 5.02
CA MET A 1 3.64 21.41 6.13
C MET A 1 2.81 20.19 5.76
N LEU A 2 2.61 19.25 6.70
CA LEU A 2 1.79 18.06 6.46
C LEU A 2 0.30 18.37 6.64
N GLN A 3 -0.51 18.15 5.61
CA GLN A 3 -1.96 18.32 5.66
C GLN A 3 -2.66 17.16 4.95
N SER A 4 -3.72 16.65 5.56
CA SER A 4 -4.73 15.86 4.85
C SER A 4 -5.87 16.77 4.40
N ILE A 5 -6.31 16.58 3.16
CA ILE A 5 -7.34 17.38 2.50
C ILE A 5 -8.42 16.42 2.01
N ASN A 6 -9.68 16.71 2.31
CA ASN A 6 -10.78 15.93 1.77
C ASN A 6 -10.94 16.24 0.26
N PRO A 7 -10.72 15.26 -0.63
CA PRO A 7 -10.79 15.49 -2.07
C PRO A 7 -12.22 15.80 -2.59
N THR A 8 -13.26 15.51 -1.80
CA THR A 8 -14.65 15.81 -2.15
C THR A 8 -14.99 17.28 -1.91
N THR A 9 -14.52 17.83 -0.78
CA THR A 9 -14.85 19.19 -0.33
C THR A 9 -13.74 20.20 -0.56
N GLU A 10 -12.53 19.73 -0.87
CA GLU A 10 -11.27 20.49 -0.95
C GLU A 10 -10.89 21.17 0.39
N CYS A 11 -11.57 20.82 1.50
CA CYS A 11 -11.29 21.36 2.83
C CYS A 11 -10.14 20.59 3.51
N VAL A 12 -9.30 21.33 4.25
CA VAL A 12 -8.28 20.74 5.13
C VAL A 12 -8.98 19.98 6.27
N LEU A 13 -8.69 18.68 6.38
CA LEU A 13 -9.18 17.82 7.46
C LEU A 13 -8.34 18.01 8.72
N GLN A 14 -7.02 17.96 8.55
CA GLN A 14 -6.07 18.02 9.66
C GLN A 14 -4.72 18.53 9.18
N THR A 15 -4.04 19.28 10.04
CA THR A 15 -2.63 19.68 9.89
C THR A 15 -1.78 18.94 10.93
N TYR A 16 -0.65 18.40 10.49
CA TYR A 16 0.25 17.63 11.33
C TYR A 16 1.61 18.30 11.38
N ARG A 17 2.26 18.20 12.55
CA ARG A 17 3.63 18.64 12.72
C ARG A 17 4.60 17.60 12.17
N GLU A 18 5.52 18.01 11.34
CA GLU A 18 6.61 17.16 10.86
C GLU A 18 7.57 16.83 12.01
N HIS A 19 8.13 15.63 11.98
CA HIS A 19 9.20 15.24 12.89
C HIS A 19 10.49 16.01 12.58
N THR A 20 11.12 16.49 13.63
CA THR A 20 12.48 17.07 13.57
C THR A 20 13.51 15.96 13.31
N GLU A 21 14.74 16.33 12.93
CA GLU A 21 15.84 15.38 12.78
C GLU A 21 16.10 14.59 14.07
N ALA A 22 16.09 15.27 15.21
CA ALA A 22 16.26 14.63 16.50
C ALA A 22 15.16 13.62 16.84
N GLU A 23 13.92 13.87 16.38
CA GLU A 23 12.81 12.92 16.55
C GLU A 23 12.92 11.73 15.61
N LEU A 24 13.38 11.93 14.37
CA LEU A 24 13.66 10.84 13.45
C LEU A 24 14.82 9.96 13.97
N GLU A 25 15.87 10.57 14.50
CA GLU A 25 16.97 9.82 15.12
C GLU A 25 16.49 9.01 16.35
N LYS A 26 15.67 9.61 17.22
CA LYS A 26 15.05 8.89 18.35
C LYS A 26 14.18 7.73 17.88
N ALA A 27 13.45 7.88 16.77
CA ALA A 27 12.64 6.80 16.20
C ALA A 27 13.51 5.65 15.70
N LEU A 28 14.65 5.94 15.04
CA LEU A 28 15.64 4.95 14.62
C LEU A 28 16.19 4.17 15.81
N GLN A 29 16.67 4.87 16.85
CA GLN A 29 17.22 4.23 18.05
C GLN A 29 16.19 3.37 18.78
N ARG A 30 14.95 3.83 18.85
CA ARG A 30 13.83 3.09 19.45
C ARG A 30 13.51 1.83 18.65
N ALA A 31 13.49 1.92 17.31
CA ALA A 31 13.27 0.77 16.43
C ALA A 31 14.37 -0.29 16.58
N GLU A 32 15.64 0.13 16.65
CA GLU A 32 16.77 -0.77 16.86
C GLU A 32 16.71 -1.45 18.24
N SER A 33 16.42 -0.68 19.28
CA SER A 33 16.25 -1.21 20.63
C SER A 33 15.11 -2.24 20.72
N ALA A 34 13.98 -1.91 20.09
CA ALA A 34 12.83 -2.80 20.00
C ALA A 34 13.16 -4.06 19.18
N PHE A 35 13.91 -3.94 18.08
CA PHE A 35 14.38 -5.06 17.29
C PHE A 35 15.17 -6.07 18.11
N GLN A 36 16.10 -5.62 18.96
CA GLN A 36 16.93 -6.50 19.79
C GLN A 36 16.11 -7.36 20.76
N GLN A 37 14.89 -6.92 21.12
CA GLN A 37 13.96 -7.69 21.95
C GLN A 37 12.99 -8.50 21.09
N TRP A 38 12.45 -7.92 20.03
CA TRP A 38 11.45 -8.53 19.15
C TRP A 38 11.99 -9.77 18.43
N ARG A 39 13.22 -9.71 17.93
CA ARG A 39 13.87 -10.84 17.25
C ARG A 39 14.04 -12.10 18.13
N LYS A 40 14.07 -11.93 19.45
CA LYS A 40 14.22 -13.04 20.40
C LYS A 40 12.91 -13.76 20.70
N ARG A 41 11.77 -13.14 20.37
CA ARG A 41 10.46 -13.75 20.56
C ARG A 41 10.28 -14.91 19.58
N SER A 42 9.65 -15.97 20.04
CA SER A 42 9.22 -17.08 19.18
C SER A 42 8.25 -16.59 18.10
N VAL A 43 8.08 -17.37 17.04
CA VAL A 43 7.09 -17.09 16.00
C VAL A 43 5.69 -16.98 16.61
N GLN A 44 5.35 -17.86 17.55
CA GLN A 44 4.04 -17.85 18.24
C GLN A 44 3.79 -16.56 19.02
N GLU A 45 4.78 -16.06 19.75
CA GLU A 45 4.65 -14.78 20.46
C GLU A 45 4.50 -13.59 19.52
N ARG A 46 5.05 -13.68 18.29
CA ARG A 46 4.89 -12.64 17.25
C ARG A 46 3.53 -12.72 16.52
N ILE A 47 2.93 -13.89 16.45
CA ILE A 47 1.61 -14.11 15.83
C ILE A 47 0.49 -13.39 16.60
N GLU A 48 0.56 -13.36 17.93
CA GLU A 48 -0.55 -12.86 18.76
C GLU A 48 -0.95 -11.42 18.44
N PRO A 49 -0.05 -10.41 18.45
CA PRO A 49 -0.42 -9.04 18.09
C PRO A 49 -0.90 -8.91 16.63
N ILE A 50 -0.49 -9.80 15.73
CA ILE A 50 -0.98 -9.79 14.35
C ILE A 50 -2.45 -10.24 14.29
N ARG A 51 -2.83 -11.29 15.03
CA ARG A 51 -4.24 -11.72 15.16
C ARG A 51 -5.11 -10.64 15.80
N GLN A 52 -4.60 -10.01 16.86
CA GLN A 52 -5.32 -8.93 17.53
C GLN A 52 -5.52 -7.72 16.61
N ALA A 53 -4.58 -7.40 15.72
CA ALA A 53 -4.74 -6.32 14.74
C ALA A 53 -5.92 -6.57 13.80
N ALA A 54 -6.16 -7.81 13.37
CA ALA A 54 -7.35 -8.16 12.58
C ALA A 54 -8.65 -7.87 13.35
N ALA A 55 -8.71 -8.23 14.64
CA ALA A 55 -9.86 -7.96 15.48
C ALA A 55 -10.08 -6.45 15.67
N VAL A 56 -9.01 -5.67 15.94
CA VAL A 56 -9.07 -4.21 16.09
C VAL A 56 -9.59 -3.53 14.82
N LEU A 57 -9.13 -3.97 13.63
CA LEU A 57 -9.60 -3.44 12.34
C LEU A 57 -11.11 -3.64 12.19
N ARG A 58 -11.64 -4.84 12.46
CA ARG A 58 -13.07 -5.13 12.34
C ARG A 58 -13.92 -4.42 13.37
N GLN A 59 -13.46 -4.34 14.63
CA GLN A 59 -14.16 -3.62 15.70
C GLN A 59 -14.32 -2.13 15.39
N ASN A 60 -13.38 -1.54 14.67
CA ASN A 60 -13.37 -0.12 14.32
C ASN A 60 -13.58 0.12 12.81
N LEU A 61 -14.18 -0.84 12.10
CA LEU A 61 -14.31 -0.84 10.63
C LEU A 61 -14.87 0.46 10.08
N MET A 62 -15.97 0.95 10.64
CA MET A 62 -16.62 2.18 10.16
C MET A 62 -15.76 3.42 10.37
N HIS A 63 -15.09 3.52 11.50
CA HIS A 63 -14.20 4.64 11.81
C HIS A 63 -13.04 4.73 10.80
N TYR A 64 -12.31 3.64 10.61
CA TYR A 64 -11.17 3.61 9.68
C TYR A 64 -11.60 3.71 8.22
N ALA A 65 -12.75 3.10 7.84
CA ALA A 65 -13.29 3.22 6.48
C ALA A 65 -13.68 4.66 6.13
N THR A 66 -14.32 5.37 7.07
CA THR A 66 -14.65 6.78 6.91
C THR A 66 -13.38 7.63 6.78
N LEU A 67 -12.36 7.37 7.59
CA LEU A 67 -11.07 8.04 7.50
C LEU A 67 -10.41 7.85 6.13
N ILE A 68 -10.34 6.60 5.62
CA ILE A 68 -9.83 6.30 4.28
C ILE A 68 -10.61 7.09 3.23
N THR A 69 -11.94 7.02 3.27
CA THR A 69 -12.80 7.70 2.29
C THR A 69 -12.59 9.21 2.31
N THR A 70 -12.50 9.83 3.48
CA THR A 70 -12.33 11.28 3.61
C THR A 70 -10.94 11.78 3.23
N GLU A 71 -9.87 10.99 3.44
CA GLU A 71 -8.51 11.40 3.07
C GLU A 71 -8.15 11.09 1.61
N MET A 72 -8.80 10.09 0.98
CA MET A 72 -8.37 9.58 -0.33
C MET A 72 -9.47 9.61 -1.40
N GLY A 73 -10.75 9.73 -1.02
CA GLY A 73 -11.87 9.95 -1.94
C GLY A 73 -12.50 8.70 -2.54
N LYS A 74 -12.06 7.48 -2.21
CA LYS A 74 -12.73 6.27 -2.69
C LYS A 74 -14.07 6.03 -2.01
N PRO A 75 -15.03 5.33 -2.66
CA PRO A 75 -16.31 4.98 -2.05
C PRO A 75 -16.16 4.22 -0.74
N LEU A 76 -17.02 4.51 0.23
CA LEU A 76 -16.99 3.91 1.58
C LEU A 76 -17.05 2.37 1.55
N ALA A 77 -17.79 1.79 0.63
CA ALA A 77 -17.85 0.34 0.44
C ALA A 77 -16.47 -0.24 0.09
N GLN A 78 -15.70 0.45 -0.76
CA GLN A 78 -14.34 0.04 -1.14
C GLN A 78 -13.34 0.23 0.01
N SER A 79 -13.53 1.24 0.85
CA SER A 79 -12.72 1.45 2.07
C SER A 79 -12.96 0.33 3.10
N LYS A 80 -14.19 -0.11 3.28
CA LYS A 80 -14.53 -1.28 4.12
C LYS A 80 -13.88 -2.56 3.59
N ALA A 81 -13.97 -2.80 2.28
CA ALA A 81 -13.35 -3.95 1.64
C ALA A 81 -11.82 -3.96 1.78
N GLU A 82 -11.17 -2.79 1.74
CA GLU A 82 -9.74 -2.65 2.01
C GLU A 82 -9.36 -3.10 3.42
N LEU A 83 -10.12 -2.66 4.42
CA LEU A 83 -9.88 -3.03 5.83
C LEU A 83 -10.13 -4.53 6.09
N GLU A 84 -11.18 -5.11 5.52
CA GLU A 84 -11.42 -6.56 5.59
C GLU A 84 -10.28 -7.35 4.94
N LYS A 85 -9.75 -6.87 3.82
CA LYS A 85 -8.56 -7.45 3.19
C LYS A 85 -7.34 -7.38 4.10
N CYS A 86 -7.13 -6.27 4.83
CA CYS A 86 -6.06 -6.15 5.81
C CYS A 86 -6.23 -7.16 6.95
N ALA A 87 -7.44 -7.29 7.50
CA ALA A 87 -7.73 -8.25 8.55
C ALA A 87 -7.51 -9.69 8.10
N ALA A 88 -8.04 -10.07 6.94
CA ALA A 88 -7.83 -11.40 6.36
C ALA A 88 -6.34 -11.69 6.09
N THR A 89 -5.55 -10.68 5.71
CA THR A 89 -4.10 -10.83 5.54
C THR A 89 -3.38 -11.08 6.86
N CYS A 90 -3.78 -10.40 7.94
CA CYS A 90 -3.25 -10.69 9.27
C CYS A 90 -3.53 -12.14 9.69
N GLU A 91 -4.75 -12.61 9.48
CA GLU A 91 -5.17 -13.99 9.80
C GLU A 91 -4.39 -15.02 8.97
N TYR A 92 -4.29 -14.82 7.66
CA TYR A 92 -3.55 -15.70 6.76
C TYR A 92 -2.08 -15.85 7.17
N PHE A 93 -1.38 -14.75 7.39
CA PHE A 93 0.02 -14.79 7.80
C PHE A 93 0.20 -15.35 9.22
N ALA A 94 -0.74 -15.08 10.14
CA ALA A 94 -0.72 -15.66 11.48
C ALA A 94 -0.90 -17.17 11.47
N GLU A 95 -1.69 -17.72 10.53
CA GLU A 95 -1.89 -19.15 10.35
C GLU A 95 -0.65 -19.83 9.72
N HIS A 96 0.00 -19.16 8.77
CA HIS A 96 1.04 -19.77 7.95
C HIS A 96 2.48 -19.40 8.35
N ALA A 97 2.67 -18.49 9.34
CA ALA A 97 3.97 -17.95 9.72
C ALA A 97 5.02 -19.04 10.06
N GLU A 98 4.64 -20.05 10.83
CA GLU A 98 5.54 -21.14 11.17
C GLU A 98 5.99 -21.95 9.95
N THR A 99 5.08 -22.16 9.00
CA THR A 99 5.39 -22.86 7.75
C THR A 99 6.37 -22.06 6.90
N PHE A 100 6.17 -20.74 6.80
CA PHE A 100 7.03 -19.86 6.00
C PHE A 100 8.43 -19.66 6.62
N LEU A 101 8.53 -19.70 7.93
CA LEU A 101 9.77 -19.43 8.65
C LEU A 101 10.49 -20.68 9.15
N ARG A 102 9.95 -21.87 8.87
CA ARG A 102 10.60 -23.13 9.27
C ARG A 102 11.93 -23.32 8.55
N PRO A 103 12.94 -23.94 9.21
CA PRO A 103 14.17 -24.31 8.54
C PRO A 103 13.93 -25.25 7.36
N GLU A 104 14.62 -25.02 6.26
CA GLU A 104 14.59 -25.87 5.06
C GLU A 104 15.75 -26.86 5.09
N ILE A 105 15.44 -28.16 5.17
CA ILE A 105 16.44 -29.21 5.18
C ILE A 105 17.02 -29.39 3.77
N VAL A 106 18.33 -29.34 3.65
CA VAL A 106 19.06 -29.53 2.40
C VAL A 106 19.87 -30.84 2.51
N LYS A 107 19.71 -31.74 1.55
CA LYS A 107 20.49 -32.98 1.48
C LYS A 107 21.90 -32.67 0.96
N THR A 108 22.92 -32.99 1.76
CA THR A 108 24.34 -32.91 1.39
C THR A 108 25.09 -34.15 1.95
N GLU A 109 26.39 -34.19 1.79
CA GLU A 109 27.26 -35.22 2.40
C GLU A 109 27.46 -35.04 3.92
N ALA A 110 27.07 -33.87 4.47
CA ALA A 110 27.14 -33.63 5.91
C ALA A 110 25.99 -34.35 6.66
N SER A 111 26.18 -34.60 7.94
CA SER A 111 25.19 -35.24 8.80
C SER A 111 23.90 -34.40 8.97
N LYS A 112 24.00 -33.06 8.83
CA LYS A 112 22.87 -32.14 8.89
C LYS A 112 23.21 -30.85 8.15
N SER A 113 22.36 -30.49 7.17
CA SER A 113 22.43 -29.22 6.43
C SER A 113 21.05 -28.61 6.33
N TYR A 114 20.94 -27.33 6.57
CA TYR A 114 19.65 -26.61 6.49
C TYR A 114 19.86 -25.12 6.30
N VAL A 115 18.84 -24.45 5.76
CA VAL A 115 18.71 -23.00 5.64
C VAL A 115 17.78 -22.51 6.76
N VAL A 116 18.13 -21.43 7.40
CA VAL A 116 17.28 -20.73 8.37
C VAL A 116 16.99 -19.32 7.92
N PHE A 117 15.82 -18.81 8.30
CA PHE A 117 15.41 -17.43 8.02
C PHE A 117 15.65 -16.59 9.29
N GLU A 118 16.51 -15.60 9.18
CA GLU A 118 16.85 -14.68 10.27
C GLU A 118 16.35 -13.26 9.95
N PRO A 119 15.83 -12.52 10.94
CA PRO A 119 15.40 -11.14 10.72
C PRO A 119 16.58 -10.23 10.40
N LEU A 120 16.36 -9.31 9.45
CA LEU A 120 17.37 -8.36 8.99
C LEU A 120 17.65 -7.23 10.00
N GLY A 121 16.60 -6.72 10.64
CA GLY A 121 16.67 -5.56 11.51
C GLY A 121 15.54 -4.57 11.28
N VAL A 122 15.87 -3.28 11.30
CA VAL A 122 14.93 -2.19 11.01
C VAL A 122 14.68 -2.07 9.51
N VAL A 123 13.43 -2.18 9.08
CA VAL A 123 12.98 -2.01 7.70
C VAL A 123 12.32 -0.64 7.55
N LEU A 124 12.69 0.11 6.52
CA LEU A 124 12.01 1.35 6.13
C LEU A 124 10.92 1.05 5.10
N GLY A 125 9.67 1.30 5.45
CA GLY A 125 8.52 1.21 4.55
C GLY A 125 8.11 2.58 4.02
N ILE A 126 8.01 2.73 2.70
CA ILE A 126 7.58 3.95 2.02
C ILE A 126 6.32 3.64 1.24
N MET A 127 5.15 4.12 1.73
CA MET A 127 3.86 3.67 1.23
C MET A 127 3.01 4.80 0.64
N PRO A 128 2.21 4.50 -0.42
CA PRO A 128 1.42 5.48 -1.14
C PRO A 128 0.04 5.68 -0.52
N TRP A 129 -0.68 6.66 -1.05
CA TRP A 129 -2.00 7.11 -0.61
C TRP A 129 -3.18 6.27 -1.13
N ASN A 130 -3.02 5.49 -2.20
CA ASN A 130 -4.17 4.95 -2.95
C ASN A 130 -4.90 3.79 -2.25
N PHE A 131 -4.19 2.98 -1.50
CA PHE A 131 -4.73 2.00 -0.55
C PHE A 131 -4.01 2.19 0.78
N PRO A 132 -4.41 3.20 1.56
CA PRO A 132 -3.59 3.67 2.69
C PRO A 132 -3.38 2.63 3.79
N PHE A 133 -4.32 1.73 4.01
CA PHE A 133 -4.15 0.61 4.94
C PHE A 133 -3.52 -0.60 4.26
N TRP A 134 -4.07 -1.01 3.10
CA TRP A 134 -3.62 -2.24 2.45
C TRP A 134 -2.13 -2.26 2.10
N GLN A 135 -1.61 -1.16 1.55
CA GLN A 135 -0.19 -1.10 1.17
C GLN A 135 0.73 -1.23 2.38
N VAL A 136 0.31 -0.72 3.53
CA VAL A 136 1.06 -0.85 4.79
C VAL A 136 0.93 -2.27 5.35
N PHE A 137 -0.28 -2.81 5.52
CA PHE A 137 -0.49 -4.14 6.09
C PHE A 137 0.17 -5.24 5.26
N ARG A 138 0.12 -5.14 3.93
CA ARG A 138 0.77 -6.08 3.01
C ARG A 138 2.27 -6.24 3.27
N CYS A 139 2.96 -5.16 3.64
CA CYS A 139 4.38 -5.22 3.96
C CYS A 139 4.65 -5.37 5.46
N ALA A 140 3.87 -4.74 6.33
CA ALA A 140 4.09 -4.75 7.78
C ALA A 140 3.90 -6.15 8.37
N VAL A 141 2.80 -6.84 8.04
CA VAL A 141 2.47 -8.14 8.60
C VAL A 141 3.60 -9.17 8.42
N PRO A 142 4.06 -9.49 7.20
CA PRO A 142 5.16 -10.43 7.04
C PRO A 142 6.50 -9.92 7.61
N THR A 143 6.75 -8.60 7.54
CA THR A 143 7.98 -7.99 8.10
C THR A 143 8.07 -8.19 9.61
N LEU A 144 6.98 -7.91 10.32
CA LEU A 144 6.89 -8.04 11.78
C LEU A 144 6.93 -9.51 12.22
N LEU A 145 6.20 -10.39 11.52
CA LEU A 145 6.22 -11.83 11.79
C LEU A 145 7.60 -12.44 11.59
N ALA A 146 8.35 -11.99 10.60
CA ALA A 146 9.73 -12.42 10.38
C ALA A 146 10.70 -11.90 11.47
N GLY A 147 10.24 -11.12 12.46
CA GLY A 147 11.04 -10.62 13.58
C GLY A 147 11.76 -9.31 13.32
N ASN A 148 11.43 -8.61 12.23
CA ASN A 148 11.95 -7.27 11.95
C ASN A 148 11.11 -6.19 12.66
N THR A 149 11.62 -4.96 12.72
CA THR A 149 10.87 -3.76 13.07
C THR A 149 10.63 -2.89 11.83
N LEU A 150 9.59 -2.06 11.85
CA LEU A 150 9.18 -1.26 10.70
C LEU A 150 9.07 0.21 11.07
N LEU A 151 9.77 1.05 10.32
CA LEU A 151 9.57 2.49 10.29
C LEU A 151 8.76 2.84 9.03
N LEU A 152 7.57 3.37 9.19
CA LEU A 152 6.69 3.76 8.09
C LEU A 152 6.84 5.23 7.74
N LYS A 153 7.17 5.54 6.50
CA LYS A 153 6.90 6.85 5.87
C LYS A 153 5.71 6.70 4.92
N HIS A 154 4.58 7.25 5.30
CA HIS A 154 3.37 7.24 4.47
C HIS A 154 3.26 8.45 3.55
N ALA A 155 2.33 8.41 2.58
CA ALA A 155 2.03 9.59 1.76
C ALA A 155 1.46 10.73 2.63
N PRO A 156 1.89 11.99 2.42
CA PRO A 156 1.42 13.13 3.22
C PRO A 156 -0.08 13.36 3.18
N SER A 157 -0.75 13.03 2.07
CA SER A 157 -2.20 13.20 1.91
C SER A 157 -3.05 12.25 2.76
N THR A 158 -2.47 11.17 3.29
CA THR A 158 -3.15 10.15 4.10
C THR A 158 -2.44 9.94 5.44
N THR A 159 -2.01 11.05 6.05
CA THR A 159 -1.31 11.05 7.34
C THR A 159 -2.21 10.56 8.47
N GLY A 160 -3.50 10.88 8.47
CA GLY A 160 -4.45 10.35 9.44
C GLY A 160 -4.55 8.83 9.40
N CYS A 161 -4.60 8.24 8.18
CA CYS A 161 -4.56 6.79 8.00
C CYS A 161 -3.26 6.19 8.55
N ALA A 162 -2.11 6.84 8.35
CA ALA A 162 -0.82 6.35 8.87
C ALA A 162 -0.80 6.28 10.40
N LEU A 163 -1.31 7.32 11.07
CA LEU A 163 -1.41 7.37 12.53
C LEU A 163 -2.45 6.38 13.07
N ALA A 164 -3.58 6.21 12.36
CA ALA A 164 -4.58 5.21 12.71
C ALA A 164 -4.02 3.77 12.62
N ILE A 165 -3.15 3.48 11.66
CA ILE A 165 -2.48 2.18 11.58
C ILE A 165 -1.55 1.95 12.79
N GLU A 166 -0.80 2.97 13.21
CA GLU A 166 0.02 2.88 14.41
C GLU A 166 -0.83 2.62 15.66
N GLU A 167 -1.97 3.29 15.77
CA GLU A 167 -2.97 3.04 16.81
C GLU A 167 -3.51 1.58 16.78
N VAL A 168 -3.78 1.03 15.59
CA VAL A 168 -4.19 -0.39 15.44
C VAL A 168 -3.14 -1.32 16.05
N TRP A 169 -1.86 -1.12 15.73
CA TRP A 169 -0.77 -1.94 16.27
C TRP A 169 -0.62 -1.79 17.79
N GLN A 170 -0.76 -0.58 18.32
CA GLN A 170 -0.74 -0.33 19.78
C GLN A 170 -1.90 -1.04 20.48
N LYS A 171 -3.14 -0.90 19.97
CA LYS A 171 -4.33 -1.60 20.49
C LYS A 171 -4.22 -3.12 20.37
N ALA A 172 -3.51 -3.62 19.38
CA ALA A 172 -3.24 -5.04 19.19
C ALA A 172 -2.14 -5.59 20.14
N GLY A 173 -1.53 -4.76 20.98
CA GLY A 173 -0.50 -5.15 21.93
C GLY A 173 0.89 -5.35 21.29
N LEU A 174 1.14 -4.78 20.12
CA LEU A 174 2.49 -4.77 19.54
C LEU A 174 3.41 -3.92 20.43
N PRO A 175 4.61 -4.40 20.82
CA PRO A 175 5.50 -3.64 21.68
C PRO A 175 5.93 -2.30 21.08
N GLU A 176 6.11 -1.30 21.93
CA GLU A 176 6.57 0.03 21.53
C GLU A 176 7.89 -0.06 20.72
N GLY A 177 7.98 0.72 19.66
CA GLY A 177 9.15 0.78 18.79
C GLY A 177 9.22 -0.30 17.71
N VAL A 178 8.42 -1.36 17.80
CA VAL A 178 8.39 -2.42 16.76
C VAL A 178 7.78 -1.90 15.45
N TYR A 179 6.79 -1.01 15.54
CA TYR A 179 6.24 -0.26 14.44
C TYR A 179 6.15 1.22 14.82
N GLN A 180 6.57 2.12 13.93
CA GLN A 180 6.49 3.57 14.16
C GLN A 180 6.22 4.31 12.85
N THR A 181 5.41 5.35 12.91
CA THR A 181 5.12 6.23 11.77
C THR A 181 6.03 7.45 11.80
N LEU A 182 6.70 7.74 10.68
CA LEU A 182 7.55 8.91 10.50
C LEU A 182 6.78 10.00 9.75
N LEU A 183 6.61 11.16 10.37
CA LEU A 183 5.94 12.32 9.77
C LEU A 183 6.97 13.20 9.05
N ILE A 184 6.96 13.15 7.71
CA ILE A 184 7.91 13.87 6.84
C ILE A 184 7.11 14.65 5.79
N ALA A 185 7.25 15.97 5.77
CA ALA A 185 6.59 16.86 4.82
C ALA A 185 7.09 16.61 3.38
N ALA A 186 6.22 16.83 2.39
CA ALA A 186 6.49 16.47 0.99
C ALA A 186 7.78 17.08 0.45
N GLU A 187 8.06 18.34 0.80
CA GLU A 187 9.25 19.08 0.41
C GLU A 187 10.56 18.48 0.94
N ASN A 188 10.51 17.81 2.11
CA ASN A 188 11.68 17.26 2.79
C ASN A 188 11.89 15.76 2.50
N VAL A 189 10.94 15.11 1.79
CA VAL A 189 10.99 13.67 1.52
C VAL A 189 12.28 13.21 0.84
N PRO A 190 12.79 13.85 -0.23
CA PRO A 190 14.00 13.37 -0.91
C PRO A 190 15.22 13.35 0.01
N GLU A 191 15.43 14.40 0.78
CA GLU A 191 16.56 14.53 1.71
C GLU A 191 16.43 13.56 2.88
N ARG A 192 15.28 13.59 3.59
CA ARG A 192 15.05 12.77 4.77
C ARG A 192 15.08 11.26 4.46
N ILE A 193 14.49 10.86 3.33
CA ILE A 193 14.53 9.46 2.90
C ILE A 193 15.95 9.03 2.52
N SER A 194 16.73 9.90 1.87
CA SER A 194 18.12 9.61 1.60
C SER A 194 18.90 9.34 2.89
N THR A 195 18.79 10.25 3.87
CA THR A 195 19.43 10.11 5.18
C THR A 195 19.01 8.84 5.91
N LEU A 196 17.72 8.51 5.92
CA LEU A 196 17.20 7.28 6.53
C LEU A 196 17.74 6.02 5.84
N ILE A 197 17.81 6.01 4.50
CA ILE A 197 18.37 4.87 3.75
C ILE A 197 19.86 4.70 4.03
N GLU A 198 20.60 5.79 4.15
CA GLU A 198 22.05 5.77 4.43
C GLU A 198 22.35 5.35 5.87
N HIS A 199 21.41 5.55 6.79
CA HIS A 199 21.61 5.28 8.21
C HIS A 199 21.89 3.78 8.49
N PRO A 200 22.92 3.42 9.28
CA PRO A 200 23.35 2.03 9.49
C PRO A 200 22.30 1.15 10.19
N ILE A 201 21.40 1.73 10.97
CA ILE A 201 20.30 1.02 11.62
C ILE A 201 19.30 0.46 10.60
N VAL A 202 18.99 1.19 9.53
CA VAL A 202 18.09 0.72 8.47
C VAL A 202 18.77 -0.38 7.66
N LYS A 203 18.21 -1.57 7.62
CA LYS A 203 18.80 -2.76 6.97
C LYS A 203 18.19 -3.08 5.60
N ALA A 204 16.96 -2.68 5.37
CA ALA A 204 16.25 -2.88 4.11
C ALA A 204 15.21 -1.79 3.88
N VAL A 205 14.79 -1.62 2.64
CA VAL A 205 13.75 -0.66 2.25
C VAL A 205 12.69 -1.36 1.43
N THR A 206 11.42 -1.10 1.75
CA THR A 206 10.30 -1.49 0.90
C THR A 206 9.54 -0.25 0.45
N LEU A 207 9.27 -0.14 -0.85
CA LEU A 207 8.54 0.99 -1.42
C LEU A 207 7.41 0.50 -2.31
N THR A 208 6.23 1.04 -2.11
CA THR A 208 5.17 1.03 -3.11
C THR A 208 4.94 2.47 -3.58
N GLY A 209 5.01 2.72 -4.89
CA GLY A 209 4.88 4.08 -5.39
C GLY A 209 5.12 4.25 -6.89
N SER A 210 5.49 5.45 -7.30
CA SER A 210 5.80 5.75 -8.69
C SER A 210 7.16 5.17 -9.12
N THR A 211 7.30 4.91 -10.42
CA THR A 211 8.59 4.48 -11.00
C THR A 211 9.73 5.47 -10.69
N ALA A 212 9.46 6.78 -10.68
CA ALA A 212 10.45 7.78 -10.33
C ALA A 212 10.93 7.65 -8.89
N ALA A 213 10.00 7.45 -7.92
CA ALA A 213 10.35 7.22 -6.53
C ALA A 213 11.10 5.88 -6.35
N GLY A 214 10.69 4.83 -7.07
CA GLY A 214 11.39 3.54 -7.07
C GLY A 214 12.84 3.65 -7.56
N LYS A 215 13.07 4.35 -8.65
CA LYS A 215 14.44 4.60 -9.17
C LYS A 215 15.31 5.34 -8.15
N PHE A 216 14.76 6.36 -7.49
CA PHE A 216 15.48 7.12 -6.46
C PHE A 216 15.86 6.23 -5.27
N VAL A 217 14.90 5.48 -4.72
CA VAL A 217 15.11 4.58 -3.57
C VAL A 217 16.09 3.45 -3.93
N ALA A 218 15.93 2.83 -5.10
CA ALA A 218 16.81 1.77 -5.57
C ALA A 218 18.27 2.24 -5.71
N ALA A 219 18.49 3.41 -6.28
CA ALA A 219 19.83 3.99 -6.44
C ALA A 219 20.48 4.23 -5.07
N LYS A 220 19.76 4.85 -4.12
CA LYS A 220 20.26 5.11 -2.78
C LYS A 220 20.55 3.83 -1.99
N ALA A 221 19.62 2.88 -1.99
CA ALA A 221 19.79 1.61 -1.31
C ALA A 221 20.92 0.77 -1.95
N GLY A 222 21.07 0.79 -3.27
CA GLY A 222 22.14 0.11 -3.99
C GLY A 222 23.53 0.60 -3.61
N VAL A 223 23.74 1.91 -3.48
CA VAL A 223 24.99 2.47 -2.97
C VAL A 223 25.34 1.95 -1.57
N MET A 224 24.31 1.74 -0.74
CA MET A 224 24.46 1.23 0.62
C MET A 224 24.41 -0.31 0.73
N LEU A 225 24.32 -1.03 -0.41
CA LEU A 225 24.17 -2.49 -0.50
C LEU A 225 22.98 -3.03 0.32
N LYS A 226 21.89 -2.25 0.47
CA LYS A 226 20.68 -2.62 1.19
C LYS A 226 19.67 -3.27 0.27
N LYS A 227 19.00 -4.33 0.75
CA LYS A 227 17.92 -5.00 0.02
C LYS A 227 16.73 -4.06 -0.17
N THR A 228 16.12 -4.13 -1.35
CA THR A 228 14.91 -3.38 -1.69
C THR A 228 13.81 -4.31 -2.18
N VAL A 229 12.57 -4.01 -1.79
CA VAL A 229 11.35 -4.52 -2.42
C VAL A 229 10.63 -3.33 -3.04
N LEU A 230 10.43 -3.35 -4.35
CA LEU A 230 9.87 -2.23 -5.10
C LEU A 230 8.59 -2.67 -5.81
N GLU A 231 7.45 -2.10 -5.38
CA GLU A 231 6.16 -2.24 -6.01
C GLU A 231 5.82 -0.94 -6.74
N LEU A 232 5.74 -0.96 -8.06
CA LEU A 232 5.68 0.24 -8.89
C LEU A 232 4.42 0.28 -9.74
N GLY A 233 4.27 1.33 -10.55
CA GLY A 233 3.17 1.44 -11.48
C GLY A 233 3.23 0.37 -12.58
N GLY A 234 2.07 -0.09 -13.02
CA GLY A 234 1.92 -1.07 -14.09
C GLY A 234 0.87 -0.63 -15.12
N SER A 235 0.84 -1.30 -16.24
CA SER A 235 -0.17 -1.15 -17.29
C SER A 235 -0.39 -2.50 -17.97
N ASP A 236 -0.91 -3.46 -17.21
CA ASP A 236 -1.09 -4.83 -17.66
C ASP A 236 -2.15 -4.91 -18.76
N PRO A 237 -1.99 -5.78 -19.77
CA PRO A 237 -2.96 -5.98 -20.82
C PRO A 237 -4.07 -6.94 -20.39
N TYR A 238 -5.29 -6.65 -20.85
CA TYR A 238 -6.42 -7.56 -20.87
C TYR A 238 -6.62 -8.01 -22.30
N LEU A 239 -6.51 -9.32 -22.54
CA LEU A 239 -6.65 -9.90 -23.90
C LEU A 239 -8.07 -10.40 -24.05
N ILE A 240 -8.79 -9.90 -25.07
CA ILE A 240 -10.16 -10.30 -25.39
C ILE A 240 -10.12 -11.05 -26.72
N LEU A 241 -10.27 -12.37 -26.63
CA LEU A 241 -10.24 -13.28 -27.77
C LEU A 241 -11.66 -13.52 -28.31
N ASP A 242 -11.76 -14.20 -29.46
CA ASP A 242 -13.02 -14.42 -30.17
C ASP A 242 -13.95 -15.44 -29.51
N ASP A 243 -13.41 -16.31 -28.65
CA ASP A 243 -14.14 -17.29 -27.84
C ASP A 243 -14.57 -16.73 -26.45
N ALA A 244 -14.27 -15.46 -26.14
CA ALA A 244 -14.62 -14.87 -24.87
C ALA A 244 -16.14 -14.61 -24.75
N ASN A 245 -16.68 -14.77 -23.52
CA ASN A 245 -17.99 -14.23 -23.18
C ASN A 245 -17.89 -12.70 -23.08
N LEU A 246 -18.31 -11.98 -24.14
CA LEU A 246 -18.09 -10.55 -24.28
C LEU A 246 -18.80 -9.70 -23.23
N ASP A 247 -20.02 -10.11 -22.78
CA ASP A 247 -20.76 -9.39 -21.76
C ASP A 247 -20.06 -9.49 -20.39
N GLU A 248 -19.62 -10.67 -20.03
CA GLU A 248 -18.84 -10.89 -18.80
C GLU A 248 -17.48 -10.19 -18.88
N ALA A 249 -16.79 -10.29 -20.02
CA ALA A 249 -15.52 -9.61 -20.23
C ALA A 249 -15.65 -8.09 -20.09
N ALA A 250 -16.70 -7.49 -20.66
CA ALA A 250 -16.98 -6.06 -20.54
C ALA A 250 -17.28 -5.64 -19.10
N GLU A 251 -18.08 -6.43 -18.36
CA GLU A 251 -18.38 -6.18 -16.94
C GLU A 251 -17.10 -6.23 -16.09
N VAL A 252 -16.32 -7.30 -16.20
CA VAL A 252 -15.06 -7.47 -15.45
C VAL A 252 -14.06 -6.38 -15.79
N CYS A 253 -13.93 -6.02 -17.08
CA CYS A 253 -13.03 -4.95 -17.52
C CYS A 253 -13.45 -3.59 -16.99
N ALA A 254 -14.76 -3.25 -17.00
CA ALA A 254 -15.28 -2.01 -16.45
C ALA A 254 -15.10 -1.95 -14.92
N ALA A 255 -15.43 -3.02 -14.20
CA ALA A 255 -15.23 -3.10 -12.76
C ALA A 255 -13.73 -2.95 -12.40
N SER A 256 -12.83 -3.67 -13.10
CA SER A 256 -11.39 -3.59 -12.88
C SER A 256 -10.82 -2.20 -13.25
N ARG A 257 -11.36 -1.51 -14.27
CA ARG A 257 -10.95 -0.13 -14.58
C ARG A 257 -11.34 0.83 -13.47
N CYS A 258 -12.50 0.62 -12.87
CA CYS A 258 -13.10 1.52 -11.88
C CYS A 258 -12.68 1.22 -10.43
N ILE A 259 -11.99 0.11 -10.17
CA ILE A 259 -11.53 -0.22 -8.82
C ILE A 259 -10.73 0.93 -8.20
N ASN A 260 -11.05 1.28 -6.96
CA ASN A 260 -10.40 2.37 -6.24
C ASN A 260 -10.51 3.73 -6.96
N THR A 261 -11.66 3.99 -7.56
CA THR A 261 -11.87 5.16 -8.45
C THR A 261 -10.84 5.19 -9.60
N GLY A 262 -10.45 4.02 -10.13
CA GLY A 262 -9.44 3.87 -11.17
C GLY A 262 -7.99 4.13 -10.71
N GLN A 263 -7.74 4.37 -9.43
CA GLN A 263 -6.45 4.77 -8.86
C GLN A 263 -5.69 3.56 -8.29
N SER A 264 -5.61 2.48 -9.06
CA SER A 264 -4.92 1.25 -8.68
C SER A 264 -3.83 0.89 -9.68
N CYS A 265 -2.69 0.41 -9.19
CA CYS A 265 -1.59 -0.09 -10.04
C CYS A 265 -2.04 -1.28 -10.90
N ILE A 266 -2.94 -2.12 -10.36
CA ILE A 266 -3.49 -3.30 -11.04
C ILE A 266 -4.81 -3.04 -11.78
N ALA A 267 -5.34 -1.81 -11.81
CA ALA A 267 -6.55 -1.51 -12.56
C ALA A 267 -6.34 -1.79 -14.06
N ALA A 268 -7.36 -2.31 -14.71
CA ALA A 268 -7.35 -2.53 -16.16
C ALA A 268 -7.07 -1.22 -16.91
N LYS A 269 -6.04 -1.21 -17.76
CA LYS A 269 -5.59 0.02 -18.46
C LYS A 269 -5.47 -0.18 -19.96
N ARG A 270 -5.17 -1.39 -20.43
CA ARG A 270 -5.05 -1.72 -21.84
C ARG A 270 -5.92 -2.91 -22.18
N PHE A 271 -6.81 -2.73 -23.13
CA PHE A 271 -7.66 -3.79 -23.67
C PHE A 271 -7.18 -4.08 -25.07
N ILE A 272 -6.65 -5.28 -25.30
CA ILE A 272 -6.19 -5.76 -26.60
C ILE A 272 -7.25 -6.74 -27.10
N VAL A 273 -8.04 -6.28 -28.06
CA VAL A 273 -9.26 -6.97 -28.53
C VAL A 273 -9.04 -7.44 -29.95
N LEU A 274 -9.37 -8.70 -30.26
CA LEU A 274 -9.37 -9.18 -31.63
C LEU A 274 -10.38 -8.41 -32.49
N GLU A 275 -10.00 -8.10 -33.74
CA GLU A 275 -10.83 -7.29 -34.63
C GLU A 275 -12.21 -7.91 -34.89
N SER A 276 -12.30 -9.25 -34.92
CA SER A 276 -13.56 -9.99 -35.10
C SER A 276 -14.62 -9.70 -34.04
N VAL A 277 -14.21 -9.36 -32.81
CA VAL A 277 -15.11 -9.10 -31.66
C VAL A 277 -15.04 -7.66 -31.15
N ARG A 278 -14.13 -6.85 -31.70
CA ARG A 278 -13.83 -5.50 -31.22
C ARG A 278 -15.09 -4.63 -31.06
N LYS A 279 -15.91 -4.52 -32.09
CA LYS A 279 -17.09 -3.64 -32.08
C LYS A 279 -18.10 -4.04 -30.99
N LYS A 280 -18.37 -5.34 -30.84
CA LYS A 280 -19.29 -5.85 -29.82
C LYS A 280 -18.78 -5.59 -28.42
N PHE A 281 -17.46 -5.85 -28.19
CA PHE A 281 -16.83 -5.58 -26.91
C PHE A 281 -16.84 -4.08 -26.56
N GLU A 282 -16.49 -3.19 -27.51
CA GLU A 282 -16.49 -1.76 -27.32
C GLU A 282 -17.89 -1.25 -26.91
N GLU A 283 -18.95 -1.69 -27.60
CA GLU A 283 -20.33 -1.32 -27.31
C GLU A 283 -20.74 -1.76 -25.90
N ALA A 284 -20.49 -3.01 -25.53
CA ALA A 284 -20.77 -3.55 -24.19
C ALA A 284 -19.96 -2.84 -23.10
N PHE A 285 -18.67 -2.61 -23.32
CA PHE A 285 -17.79 -1.94 -22.37
C PHE A 285 -18.22 -0.48 -22.12
N VAL A 286 -18.54 0.26 -23.19
CA VAL A 286 -19.04 1.65 -23.09
C VAL A 286 -20.36 1.71 -22.31
N GLU A 287 -21.27 0.76 -22.54
CA GLU A 287 -22.52 0.68 -21.78
C GLU A 287 -22.25 0.48 -20.28
N LYS A 288 -21.38 -0.48 -19.92
CA LYS A 288 -21.00 -0.71 -18.52
C LYS A 288 -20.31 0.48 -17.87
N MET A 289 -19.46 1.19 -18.61
CA MET A 289 -18.82 2.42 -18.12
C MET A 289 -19.82 3.57 -17.92
N ARG A 290 -20.79 3.73 -18.82
CA ARG A 290 -21.85 4.77 -18.71
C ARG A 290 -22.79 4.52 -17.54
N ALA A 291 -22.99 3.27 -17.16
CA ALA A 291 -23.84 2.91 -16.02
C ALA A 291 -23.22 3.26 -14.66
N LYS A 292 -21.91 3.61 -14.61
CA LYS A 292 -21.23 3.95 -13.35
C LYS A 292 -21.68 5.30 -12.81
N THR A 293 -22.05 5.31 -11.52
CA THR A 293 -22.43 6.50 -10.79
C THR A 293 -21.23 7.21 -10.20
N ILE A 294 -21.18 8.54 -10.28
CA ILE A 294 -20.13 9.39 -9.72
C ILE A 294 -20.75 10.35 -8.70
N GLY A 295 -20.19 10.45 -7.51
CA GLY A 295 -20.76 11.33 -6.48
C GLY A 295 -19.97 11.38 -5.18
N ASP A 296 -20.66 11.74 -4.10
CA ASP A 296 -20.09 11.76 -2.76
C ASP A 296 -19.72 10.34 -2.33
N PRO A 297 -18.43 10.07 -2.05
CA PRO A 297 -17.94 8.74 -1.72
C PRO A 297 -18.47 8.18 -0.39
N LEU A 298 -19.10 9.00 0.44
CA LEU A 298 -19.78 8.56 1.66
C LEU A 298 -21.19 7.99 1.39
N THR A 299 -21.71 8.17 0.16
CA THR A 299 -22.99 7.61 -0.28
C THR A 299 -22.76 6.34 -1.14
N ASP A 300 -23.86 5.74 -1.61
CA ASP A 300 -23.80 4.57 -2.50
C ASP A 300 -23.51 5.00 -3.94
N VAL A 301 -22.24 5.06 -4.29
CA VAL A 301 -21.74 5.42 -5.62
C VAL A 301 -20.61 4.46 -6.04
N ASP A 302 -20.45 4.30 -7.36
CA ASP A 302 -19.35 3.49 -7.91
C ASP A 302 -17.99 4.20 -7.81
N LEU A 303 -17.97 5.51 -8.01
CA LEU A 303 -16.77 6.32 -8.12
C LEU A 303 -16.88 7.59 -7.28
N GLY A 304 -15.84 7.86 -6.51
CA GLY A 304 -15.61 9.12 -5.83
C GLY A 304 -14.68 10.05 -6.63
N PRO A 305 -14.23 11.15 -6.03
CA PRO A 305 -13.25 12.04 -6.65
C PRO A 305 -11.86 11.39 -6.76
N LEU A 306 -11.01 11.96 -7.62
CA LEU A 306 -9.58 11.67 -7.58
C LEU A 306 -8.97 12.25 -6.29
N ALA A 307 -8.03 11.53 -5.70
CA ALA A 307 -7.49 11.83 -4.37
C ALA A 307 -6.80 13.21 -4.25
N ARG A 308 -6.34 13.79 -5.36
CA ARG A 308 -5.65 15.08 -5.36
C ARG A 308 -5.85 15.83 -6.68
N LYS A 309 -5.88 17.15 -6.59
CA LYS A 309 -6.04 18.06 -7.73
C LYS A 309 -4.96 17.87 -8.81
N ASP A 310 -3.69 17.73 -8.41
CA ASP A 310 -2.58 17.52 -9.36
C ASP A 310 -2.70 16.22 -10.16
N LEU A 311 -3.33 15.19 -9.59
CA LEU A 311 -3.60 13.93 -10.29
C LEU A 311 -4.72 14.09 -11.32
N ARG A 312 -5.77 14.85 -10.97
CA ARG A 312 -6.84 15.20 -11.89
C ARG A 312 -6.31 15.99 -13.10
N GLU A 313 -5.49 17.01 -12.83
CA GLU A 313 -4.87 17.83 -13.87
C GLU A 313 -3.96 17.01 -14.80
N LYS A 314 -3.13 16.14 -14.24
CA LYS A 314 -2.27 15.23 -15.02
C LYS A 314 -3.08 14.26 -15.88
N LEU A 315 -4.14 13.66 -15.33
CA LEU A 315 -5.02 12.76 -16.10
C LEU A 315 -5.71 13.52 -17.22
N HIS A 316 -6.25 14.71 -16.96
CA HIS A 316 -6.89 15.54 -17.96
C HIS A 316 -5.92 15.91 -19.10
N ALA A 317 -4.68 16.26 -18.77
CA ALA A 317 -3.64 16.52 -19.76
C ALA A 317 -3.33 15.30 -20.63
N GLN A 318 -3.28 14.09 -20.05
CA GLN A 318 -3.09 12.84 -20.81
C GLN A 318 -4.24 12.58 -21.77
N VAL A 319 -5.49 12.75 -21.34
CA VAL A 319 -6.68 12.62 -22.18
C VAL A 319 -6.62 13.63 -23.35
N SER A 320 -6.37 14.90 -23.05
CA SER A 320 -6.27 15.96 -24.07
C SER A 320 -5.17 15.68 -25.10
N GLN A 321 -4.00 15.21 -24.67
CA GLN A 321 -2.91 14.82 -25.56
C GLN A 321 -3.27 13.59 -26.43
N SER A 322 -4.03 12.65 -25.89
CA SER A 322 -4.49 11.48 -26.63
C SER A 322 -5.48 11.89 -27.72
N LEU A 323 -6.45 12.75 -27.41
CA LEU A 323 -7.38 13.32 -28.39
C LEU A 323 -6.66 14.09 -29.49
N ALA A 324 -5.65 14.92 -29.13
CA ALA A 324 -4.83 15.66 -30.10
C ALA A 324 -4.04 14.76 -31.04
N LYS A 325 -3.77 13.51 -30.64
CA LYS A 325 -3.10 12.47 -31.44
C LYS A 325 -4.06 11.58 -32.24
N GLY A 326 -5.36 11.90 -32.21
CA GLY A 326 -6.39 11.20 -33.00
C GLY A 326 -7.10 10.07 -32.26
N ALA A 327 -6.98 9.97 -30.94
CA ALA A 327 -7.82 9.07 -30.15
C ALA A 327 -9.30 9.51 -30.23
N LYS A 328 -10.20 8.55 -30.23
CA LYS A 328 -11.65 8.75 -30.31
C LYS A 328 -12.32 8.39 -28.99
#